data_414284fe6be169345e22d9803e4614c5
#
_entry.id   414284fe6be169345e22d9803e4614c5
#
_cell.length_a   1.000
_cell.length_b   1.000
_cell.length_c   1.000
_cell.angle_alpha   90.00
_cell.angle_beta   90.00
_cell.angle_gamma   90.00
#
_symmetry.space_group_name_H-M   'P 1'
#
loop_
_entity.id
_entity.type
_entity.pdbx_description
1 polymer ?
#
loop_
_entity_poly.entity_id
_entity_poly.type
_entity_poly.pdbx_seq_one_letter_code
_entity_poly.pdbx_strand_id
1 'polypeptide(L)'
;IINIPPDMYSVSIMMIGYKTVKVNDVRISINRSVSLDIEMETTVIEGEVVTVEVARLAQKKDQTSTIKNISGDEISALPVENIGEVINMQAGVVQGHFRGGRYGEVTYLIDGVQVDETFGGSNATVDIQPEAVQDLEVITGTFNAEYGRAMSGVVNVVTKNGGPTFEGSISSGASYYQTSNTDIFIGLSPNLNISKDLKFSLGGPILGNKITFFTNLRSQNINGHLNAYRIFNVDDISLFWLDDSSQWFSTKSGDSSYVPMNTSKNLSVLGKLSFNVFKGIRFSALYSYSDDSWFGYDHSFKYSPDGRAGSYKNTHYTALQLNHMITPKLFYELKLSSVDNYFGVYLYKDPLDTNYIHDFHLNNYGSGFFTGGQQKDHTERTMID
;
A
#
# COMPACT_ATOMS: atom_id res chain seq x y z
N ILE A 1 5.70 32.49 -5.18
CA ILE A 1 6.19 31.29 -5.90
C ILE A 1 5.01 30.34 -6.02
N ILE A 2 4.81 29.71 -7.15
CA ILE A 2 3.70 28.79 -7.41
C ILE A 2 4.24 27.43 -7.82
N ASN A 3 3.43 26.39 -7.65
CA ASN A 3 3.73 25.00 -8.04
C ASN A 3 5.05 24.46 -7.47
N ILE A 4 5.20 24.60 -6.15
CA ILE A 4 6.32 24.02 -5.40
C ILE A 4 5.88 22.61 -4.94
N PRO A 5 6.68 21.55 -5.17
CA PRO A 5 6.35 20.21 -4.66
C PRO A 5 6.20 20.18 -3.15
N PRO A 6 5.43 19.25 -2.60
CA PRO A 6 5.45 18.98 -1.17
C PRO A 6 6.85 18.56 -0.73
N ASP A 7 7.43 19.29 0.21
CA ASP A 7 8.74 19.02 0.79
C ASP A 7 9.08 20.08 1.86
N MET A 8 10.25 19.92 2.51
CA MET A 8 10.83 20.92 3.41
C MET A 8 11.80 21.82 2.65
N TYR A 9 11.64 23.12 2.79
CA TYR A 9 12.43 24.13 2.06
C TYR A 9 13.10 25.13 2.98
N SER A 10 14.24 25.63 2.56
CA SER A 10 14.83 26.87 3.10
C SER A 10 14.56 28.01 2.14
N VAL A 11 13.96 29.08 2.64
CA VAL A 11 13.60 30.26 1.86
C VAL A 11 14.57 31.39 2.24
N SER A 12 15.31 31.92 1.26
CA SER A 12 16.17 33.09 1.45
C SER A 12 15.53 34.32 0.84
N ILE A 13 15.36 35.34 1.65
CA ILE A 13 14.77 36.63 1.27
C ILE A 13 15.88 37.69 1.26
N MET A 14 16.07 38.31 0.11
CA MET A 14 17.11 39.32 -0.11
C MET A 14 16.47 40.60 -0.66
N MET A 15 16.82 41.73 -0.07
CA MET A 15 16.41 43.05 -0.54
C MET A 15 17.58 44.02 -0.34
N ILE A 16 17.83 44.88 -1.32
CA ILE A 16 18.91 45.86 -1.27
C ILE A 16 18.68 46.82 -0.08
N GLY A 17 19.70 46.95 0.78
CA GLY A 17 19.63 47.80 1.97
C GLY A 17 19.05 47.12 3.21
N TYR A 18 18.78 45.81 3.14
CA TYR A 18 18.29 44.99 4.26
C TYR A 18 19.17 43.76 4.49
N LYS A 19 19.21 43.27 5.72
CA LYS A 19 19.88 42.00 6.04
C LYS A 19 19.15 40.86 5.34
N THR A 20 19.92 39.92 4.77
CA THR A 20 19.35 38.70 4.21
C THR A 20 18.71 37.87 5.32
N VAL A 21 17.42 37.51 5.18
CA VAL A 21 16.71 36.64 6.08
C VAL A 21 16.64 35.24 5.46
N LYS A 22 17.09 34.22 6.18
CA LYS A 22 16.95 32.82 5.80
C LYS A 22 15.96 32.14 6.75
N VAL A 23 14.87 31.61 6.19
CA VAL A 23 13.86 30.89 6.90
C VAL A 23 14.05 29.41 6.58
N ASN A 24 14.41 28.61 7.57
CA ASN A 24 14.56 27.15 7.42
C ASN A 24 13.24 26.46 7.74
N ASP A 25 13.17 25.19 7.38
CA ASP A 25 12.08 24.28 7.74
C ASP A 25 10.68 24.73 7.30
N VAL A 26 10.63 25.43 6.15
CA VAL A 26 9.37 25.83 5.53
C VAL A 26 8.76 24.61 4.86
N ARG A 27 7.76 24.02 5.49
CA ARG A 27 7.06 22.87 4.96
C ARG A 27 6.00 23.28 3.93
N ILE A 28 6.11 22.72 2.75
CA ILE A 28 5.09 22.81 1.69
C ILE A 28 4.34 21.48 1.64
N SER A 29 3.06 21.49 1.95
CA SER A 29 2.16 20.33 1.80
C SER A 29 1.37 20.47 0.50
N ILE A 30 0.86 19.33 0.02
CA ILE A 30 0.06 19.26 -1.20
C ILE A 30 -1.19 20.16 -1.07
N ASN A 31 -1.58 20.79 -2.17
CA ASN A 31 -2.77 21.65 -2.26
C ASN A 31 -2.83 22.79 -1.22
N ARG A 32 -1.69 23.19 -0.66
CA ARG A 32 -1.62 24.27 0.32
C ARG A 32 -0.70 25.41 -0.13
N SER A 33 -1.08 26.62 0.27
CA SER A 33 -0.22 27.79 0.19
C SER A 33 0.34 28.14 1.56
N VAL A 34 1.60 28.44 1.63
CA VAL A 34 2.30 28.94 2.82
C VAL A 34 2.50 30.44 2.67
N SER A 35 2.06 31.22 3.64
CA SER A 35 2.35 32.66 3.72
C SER A 35 3.45 32.86 4.76
N LEU A 36 4.51 33.57 4.35
CA LEU A 36 5.60 33.96 5.21
C LEU A 36 5.60 35.52 5.31
N ASP A 37 5.20 36.02 6.48
CA ASP A 37 5.28 37.46 6.80
C ASP A 37 6.58 37.70 7.55
N ILE A 38 7.49 38.40 6.92
CA ILE A 38 8.87 38.60 7.40
C ILE A 38 9.22 40.06 7.53
N GLU A 39 9.62 40.48 8.71
CA GLU A 39 10.19 41.77 8.96
C GLU A 39 11.71 41.74 8.68
N MET A 40 12.19 42.65 7.84
CA MET A 40 13.59 42.74 7.48
C MET A 40 14.23 43.95 8.15
N GLU A 41 15.39 43.75 8.80
CA GLU A 41 16.18 44.82 9.39
C GLU A 41 17.01 45.53 8.33
N THR A 42 17.06 46.86 8.38
CA THR A 42 17.93 47.64 7.51
C THR A 42 19.41 47.45 7.85
N THR A 43 20.25 47.33 6.86
CA THR A 43 21.70 47.19 7.06
C THR A 43 22.46 48.10 6.12
N VAL A 44 23.56 48.61 6.61
CA VAL A 44 24.54 49.44 5.81
C VAL A 44 25.69 48.53 5.33
N ILE A 45 25.78 47.29 5.81
CA ILE A 45 26.86 46.34 5.49
C ILE A 45 26.26 45.14 4.78
N GLU A 46 26.71 44.88 3.54
CA GLU A 46 26.33 43.65 2.82
C GLU A 46 26.95 42.40 3.48
N GLY A 47 26.14 41.43 3.82
CA GLY A 47 26.61 40.09 4.20
C GLY A 47 26.11 39.49 5.52
N GLU A 48 25.37 40.23 6.35
CA GLU A 48 24.76 39.62 7.54
C GLU A 48 23.52 38.81 7.18
N VAL A 49 23.49 37.53 7.58
CA VAL A 49 22.34 36.59 7.41
C VAL A 49 21.69 36.37 8.75
N VAL A 50 20.41 36.67 8.86
CA VAL A 50 19.58 36.30 10.02
C VAL A 50 18.82 35.01 9.71
N THR A 51 19.01 34.00 10.51
CA THR A 51 18.25 32.74 10.39
C THR A 51 17.05 32.76 11.34
N VAL A 52 15.86 32.51 10.79
CA VAL A 52 14.61 32.45 11.54
C VAL A 52 14.03 31.04 11.40
N GLU A 53 13.71 30.39 12.51
CA GLU A 53 12.93 29.14 12.52
C GLU A 53 11.44 29.45 12.55
N VAL A 54 10.67 28.86 11.64
CA VAL A 54 9.21 29.08 11.59
C VAL A 54 8.50 28.09 12.49
N ALA A 55 7.91 28.62 13.57
CA ALA A 55 6.97 27.85 14.37
C ALA A 55 5.61 27.82 13.66
N ARG A 56 5.18 26.64 13.25
CA ARG A 56 3.85 26.22 12.76
C ARG A 56 3.10 27.15 11.80
N LEU A 57 2.76 26.58 10.65
CA LEU A 57 1.90 27.15 9.62
C LEU A 57 0.53 27.59 10.14
N ALA A 58 0.13 28.84 9.80
CA ALA A 58 -1.20 29.36 10.08
C ALA A 58 -2.27 28.58 9.29
N GLN A 59 -3.28 28.08 9.99
CA GLN A 59 -4.46 27.48 9.34
C GLN A 59 -5.21 28.55 8.53
N LYS A 60 -5.55 28.22 7.30
CA LYS A 60 -6.38 29.05 6.43
C LYS A 60 -7.78 29.15 7.03
N LYS A 61 -8.24 30.35 7.43
CA LYS A 61 -9.50 30.57 8.16
C LYS A 61 -10.77 30.29 7.32
N ASP A 62 -10.66 30.24 6.00
CA ASP A 62 -11.80 30.12 5.07
C ASP A 62 -11.97 28.70 4.50
N GLN A 63 -11.45 27.68 5.18
CA GLN A 63 -11.52 26.31 4.73
C GLN A 63 -12.83 25.67 5.16
N THR A 64 -13.73 25.38 4.21
CA THR A 64 -15.02 24.70 4.44
C THR A 64 -14.86 23.17 4.57
N SER A 65 -13.75 22.61 4.04
CA SER A 65 -13.40 21.20 4.13
C SER A 65 -12.56 20.89 5.38
N THR A 66 -12.76 19.73 5.97
CA THR A 66 -11.86 19.22 7.00
C THR A 66 -10.71 18.50 6.32
N ILE A 67 -9.58 19.20 6.16
CA ILE A 67 -8.36 18.63 5.59
C ILE A 67 -7.38 18.35 6.71
N LYS A 68 -6.91 17.12 6.77
CA LYS A 68 -5.83 16.70 7.66
C LYS A 68 -4.64 16.27 6.83
N ASN A 69 -3.49 16.92 7.06
CA ASN A 69 -2.22 16.51 6.49
C ASN A 69 -1.38 15.89 7.59
N ILE A 70 -0.80 14.75 7.28
CA ILE A 70 0.05 13.96 8.17
C ILE A 70 1.35 13.72 7.45
N SER A 71 2.46 14.16 8.06
CA SER A 71 3.77 13.99 7.45
C SER A 71 4.28 12.56 7.53
N GLY A 72 5.21 12.21 6.63
CA GLY A 72 5.94 10.96 6.70
C GLY A 72 6.65 10.75 8.04
N ASP A 73 7.16 11.83 8.66
CA ASP A 73 7.78 11.75 10.00
C ASP A 73 6.75 11.44 11.09
N GLU A 74 5.56 12.09 11.03
CA GLU A 74 4.46 11.76 11.94
C GLU A 74 3.99 10.32 11.75
N ILE A 75 3.87 9.85 10.51
CA ILE A 75 3.51 8.46 10.19
C ILE A 75 4.56 7.49 10.74
N SER A 76 5.83 7.79 10.54
CA SER A 76 6.96 6.95 11.02
C SER A 76 7.03 6.85 12.54
N ALA A 77 6.48 7.82 13.27
CA ALA A 77 6.40 7.81 14.74
C ALA A 77 5.20 7.01 15.28
N LEU A 78 4.26 6.62 14.42
CA LEU A 78 3.09 5.83 14.80
C LEU A 78 3.40 4.32 14.73
N PRO A 79 2.86 3.51 15.65
CA PRO A 79 3.00 2.05 15.61
C PRO A 79 1.99 1.45 14.61
N VAL A 80 2.11 1.79 13.34
CA VAL A 80 1.21 1.36 12.27
C VAL A 80 1.93 0.50 11.24
N GLU A 81 1.22 -0.46 10.67
CA GLU A 81 1.76 -1.37 9.66
C GLU A 81 1.39 -0.97 8.22
N ASN A 82 0.32 -0.20 8.05
CA ASN A 82 -0.17 0.22 6.74
C ASN A 82 -0.84 1.61 6.80
N ILE A 83 -0.98 2.25 5.65
CA ILE A 83 -1.58 3.61 5.55
C ILE A 83 -3.05 3.60 5.93
N GLY A 84 -3.78 2.50 5.71
CA GLY A 84 -5.18 2.37 6.13
C GLY A 84 -5.38 2.56 7.63
N GLU A 85 -4.44 2.12 8.45
CA GLU A 85 -4.47 2.35 9.91
C GLU A 85 -4.31 3.84 10.24
N VAL A 86 -3.39 4.54 9.57
CA VAL A 86 -3.22 6.00 9.73
C VAL A 86 -4.49 6.75 9.35
N ILE A 87 -5.14 6.36 8.24
CA ILE A 87 -6.41 6.93 7.78
C ILE A 87 -7.51 6.68 8.81
N ASN A 88 -7.61 5.48 9.36
CA ASN A 88 -8.62 5.13 10.36
C ASN A 88 -8.43 5.85 11.71
N MET A 89 -7.26 6.39 12.00
CA MET A 89 -7.02 7.25 13.16
C MET A 89 -7.56 8.67 12.99
N GLN A 90 -7.99 9.04 11.78
CA GLN A 90 -8.43 10.41 11.51
C GLN A 90 -9.87 10.64 11.99
N ALA A 91 -10.13 11.85 12.47
CA ALA A 91 -11.46 12.24 12.93
C ALA A 91 -12.49 12.12 11.78
N GLY A 92 -13.58 11.41 12.04
CA GLY A 92 -14.65 11.17 11.05
C GLY A 92 -14.40 9.97 10.14
N VAL A 93 -13.36 9.17 10.40
CA VAL A 93 -13.11 7.92 9.71
C VAL A 93 -13.27 6.75 10.68
N VAL A 94 -14.08 5.77 10.33
CA VAL A 94 -14.30 4.54 11.10
C VAL A 94 -14.32 3.36 10.14
N GLN A 95 -13.35 2.47 10.26
CA GLN A 95 -13.24 1.26 9.41
C GLN A 95 -13.34 1.56 7.89
N GLY A 96 -12.69 2.64 7.43
CA GLY A 96 -12.73 3.07 6.04
C GLY A 96 -14.01 3.82 5.61
N HIS A 97 -14.96 4.02 6.51
CA HIS A 97 -16.15 4.85 6.28
C HIS A 97 -15.87 6.30 6.69
N PHE A 98 -16.05 7.23 5.77
CA PHE A 98 -15.84 8.65 6.00
C PHE A 98 -17.17 9.33 6.32
N ARG A 99 -17.29 9.89 7.54
CA ARG A 99 -18.51 10.58 8.05
C ARG A 99 -19.80 9.79 7.86
N GLY A 100 -19.73 8.45 7.96
CA GLY A 100 -20.90 7.58 7.78
C GLY A 100 -21.26 7.31 6.30
N GLY A 101 -20.43 7.75 5.36
CA GLY A 101 -20.58 7.41 3.94
C GLY A 101 -20.31 5.93 3.67
N ARG A 102 -20.62 5.47 2.46
CA ARG A 102 -20.37 4.10 2.05
C ARG A 102 -18.90 3.85 1.79
N TYR A 103 -18.47 2.62 1.92
CA TYR A 103 -17.10 2.21 1.72
C TYR A 103 -16.55 2.54 0.32
N GLY A 104 -17.38 2.53 -0.73
CA GLY A 104 -17.03 2.85 -2.12
C GLY A 104 -17.13 4.33 -2.52
N GLU A 105 -17.27 5.24 -1.57
CA GLU A 105 -17.47 6.66 -1.83
C GLU A 105 -16.21 7.51 -1.57
N VAL A 106 -15.10 6.85 -1.29
CA VAL A 106 -13.80 7.48 -1.04
C VAL A 106 -12.94 7.38 -2.29
N THR A 107 -12.35 8.48 -2.72
CA THR A 107 -11.38 8.52 -3.81
C THR A 107 -9.97 8.48 -3.26
N TYR A 108 -9.15 7.57 -3.79
CA TYR A 108 -7.74 7.41 -3.44
C TYR A 108 -6.84 7.93 -4.57
N LEU A 109 -5.85 8.72 -4.20
CA LEU A 109 -4.87 9.27 -5.13
C LEU A 109 -3.44 8.96 -4.64
N ILE A 110 -2.53 8.76 -5.60
CA ILE A 110 -1.08 8.71 -5.38
C ILE A 110 -0.45 9.81 -6.23
N ASP A 111 0.28 10.72 -5.58
CA ASP A 111 0.85 11.92 -6.23
C ASP A 111 -0.19 12.72 -7.05
N GLY A 112 -1.47 12.71 -6.58
CA GLY A 112 -2.58 13.39 -7.24
C GLY A 112 -3.14 12.66 -8.47
N VAL A 113 -2.80 11.38 -8.66
CA VAL A 113 -3.36 10.50 -9.70
C VAL A 113 -4.30 9.50 -9.03
N GLN A 114 -5.51 9.37 -9.55
CA GLN A 114 -6.54 8.47 -9.03
C GLN A 114 -6.15 7.00 -9.24
N VAL A 115 -6.29 6.19 -8.19
CA VAL A 115 -5.90 4.77 -8.15
C VAL A 115 -6.97 3.87 -7.53
N ASP A 116 -8.18 4.36 -7.39
CA ASP A 116 -9.31 3.58 -6.90
C ASP A 116 -9.86 2.65 -7.98
N GLU A 117 -10.45 1.57 -7.55
CA GLU A 117 -11.01 0.54 -8.41
C GLU A 117 -12.24 1.05 -9.19
N THR A 118 -12.27 0.81 -10.50
CA THR A 118 -13.34 1.29 -11.38
C THR A 118 -14.63 0.44 -11.25
N PHE A 119 -14.50 -0.87 -10.95
CA PHE A 119 -15.61 -1.80 -10.83
C PHE A 119 -15.79 -2.33 -9.41
N GLY A 120 -16.90 -2.02 -8.78
CA GLY A 120 -17.23 -2.46 -7.43
C GLY A 120 -16.38 -1.81 -6.35
N GLY A 121 -15.62 -0.80 -6.76
CA GLY A 121 -14.50 -0.28 -6.04
C GLY A 121 -14.83 0.56 -4.84
N SER A 122 -13.98 0.41 -3.91
CA SER A 122 -13.98 1.16 -2.69
C SER A 122 -12.59 1.18 -2.05
N ASN A 123 -11.62 0.54 -2.67
CA ASN A 123 -10.29 0.42 -2.10
C ASN A 123 -9.24 1.02 -3.03
N ALA A 124 -8.19 1.56 -2.44
CA ALA A 124 -6.97 1.79 -3.18
C ALA A 124 -6.52 0.46 -3.81
N THR A 125 -6.39 0.43 -5.13
CA THR A 125 -5.86 -0.74 -5.83
C THR A 125 -4.37 -0.90 -5.61
N VAL A 126 -3.69 0.22 -5.37
CA VAL A 126 -2.24 0.31 -5.15
C VAL A 126 -1.97 0.53 -3.66
N ASP A 127 -1.21 -0.35 -3.05
CA ASP A 127 -0.77 -0.22 -1.66
C ASP A 127 0.59 0.47 -1.59
N ILE A 128 0.65 1.55 -0.82
CA ILE A 128 1.89 2.29 -0.56
C ILE A 128 2.31 2.05 0.89
N GLN A 129 3.54 1.62 1.08
CA GLN A 129 4.07 1.39 2.41
C GLN A 129 4.28 2.71 3.17
N PRO A 130 4.05 2.75 4.51
CA PRO A 130 4.22 3.95 5.32
C PRO A 130 5.57 4.63 5.15
N GLU A 131 6.63 3.85 5.00
CA GLU A 131 8.01 4.32 4.82
C GLU A 131 8.22 5.06 3.48
N ALA A 132 7.35 4.85 2.49
CA ALA A 132 7.41 5.50 1.19
C ALA A 132 6.59 6.80 1.11
N VAL A 133 5.88 7.16 2.19
CA VAL A 133 5.01 8.34 2.22
C VAL A 133 5.78 9.57 2.67
N GLN A 134 5.69 10.65 1.88
CA GLN A 134 6.17 11.99 2.20
C GLN A 134 5.11 12.79 2.96
N ASP A 135 3.87 12.75 2.47
CA ASP A 135 2.73 13.46 3.05
C ASP A 135 1.45 12.66 2.75
N LEU A 136 0.54 12.61 3.72
CA LEU A 136 -0.78 12.00 3.58
C LEU A 136 -1.84 13.07 3.81
N GLU A 137 -2.64 13.34 2.80
CA GLU A 137 -3.77 14.26 2.89
C GLU A 137 -5.07 13.46 2.99
N VAL A 138 -5.83 13.70 4.05
CA VAL A 138 -7.16 13.11 4.26
C VAL A 138 -8.19 14.22 4.30
N ILE A 139 -9.09 14.23 3.34
CA ILE A 139 -10.15 15.24 3.21
C ILE A 139 -11.49 14.57 3.55
N THR A 140 -12.17 15.11 4.54
CA THR A 140 -13.51 14.66 4.92
C THR A 140 -14.50 15.79 4.82
N GLY A 141 -15.69 15.54 4.27
CA GLY A 141 -16.76 16.52 4.13
C GLY A 141 -16.80 17.17 2.76
N THR A 142 -16.83 18.50 2.69
CA THR A 142 -16.84 19.22 1.41
C THR A 142 -15.46 19.23 0.78
N PHE A 143 -15.34 18.83 -0.47
CA PHE A 143 -14.11 18.86 -1.27
C PHE A 143 -14.36 19.55 -2.61
N ASN A 144 -13.29 19.97 -3.28
CA ASN A 144 -13.37 20.66 -4.55
C ASN A 144 -13.87 19.77 -5.67
N ALA A 145 -14.49 20.36 -6.71
CA ALA A 145 -14.98 19.64 -7.88
C ALA A 145 -13.88 18.97 -8.73
N GLU A 146 -12.62 19.25 -8.46
CA GLU A 146 -11.46 18.58 -9.08
C GLU A 146 -11.36 17.09 -8.74
N TYR A 147 -11.91 16.67 -7.58
CA TYR A 147 -11.94 15.28 -7.16
C TYR A 147 -13.19 14.59 -7.74
N GLY A 148 -13.01 13.96 -8.91
CA GLY A 148 -14.05 13.14 -9.51
C GLY A 148 -14.38 11.91 -8.64
N ARG A 149 -15.64 11.41 -8.71
CA ARG A 149 -16.13 10.22 -8.01
C ARG A 149 -16.11 10.26 -6.47
N ALA A 150 -15.50 11.26 -5.84
CA ALA A 150 -15.50 11.40 -4.39
C ALA A 150 -16.90 11.83 -3.92
N MET A 151 -17.49 11.10 -2.97
CA MET A 151 -18.77 11.44 -2.34
C MET A 151 -18.66 11.60 -0.84
N SER A 152 -17.78 10.87 -0.15
CA SER A 152 -17.63 10.93 1.31
C SER A 152 -16.24 11.35 1.77
N GLY A 153 -15.20 11.15 0.97
CA GLY A 153 -13.84 11.52 1.30
C GLY A 153 -12.85 11.41 0.16
N VAL A 154 -11.69 12.03 0.36
CA VAL A 154 -10.52 11.92 -0.53
C VAL A 154 -9.30 11.62 0.31
N VAL A 155 -8.51 10.65 -0.13
CA VAL A 155 -7.21 10.30 0.42
C VAL A 155 -6.16 10.50 -0.66
N ASN A 156 -5.17 11.34 -0.41
CA ASN A 156 -4.08 11.56 -1.34
C ASN A 156 -2.75 11.27 -0.67
N VAL A 157 -2.06 10.28 -1.17
CA VAL A 157 -0.74 9.84 -0.70
C VAL A 157 0.31 10.48 -1.58
N VAL A 158 1.20 11.27 -1.00
CA VAL A 158 2.37 11.83 -1.69
C VAL A 158 3.56 10.95 -1.39
N THR A 159 4.18 10.40 -2.42
CA THR A 159 5.35 9.52 -2.28
C THR A 159 6.63 10.31 -2.10
N LYS A 160 7.58 9.77 -1.32
CA LYS A 160 8.89 10.37 -1.11
C LYS A 160 9.65 10.55 -2.42
N ASN A 161 10.42 11.64 -2.48
CA ASN A 161 11.42 11.89 -3.51
C ASN A 161 12.82 11.63 -2.92
N GLY A 162 13.82 11.40 -3.79
CA GLY A 162 15.20 11.38 -3.37
C GLY A 162 15.68 12.79 -3.01
N GLY A 163 16.40 12.90 -1.91
CA GLY A 163 17.03 14.15 -1.46
C GLY A 163 18.40 14.43 -2.09
N PRO A 164 19.06 15.55 -1.70
CA PRO A 164 20.42 15.89 -2.12
C PRO A 164 21.49 15.01 -1.46
N THR A 165 21.14 14.30 -0.40
CA THR A 165 21.98 13.38 0.36
C THR A 165 21.39 11.97 0.31
N PHE A 166 22.24 10.96 0.52
CA PHE A 166 21.75 9.58 0.67
C PHE A 166 21.11 9.41 2.04
N GLU A 167 19.87 8.96 2.04
CA GLU A 167 19.11 8.60 3.23
C GLU A 167 18.48 7.24 3.03
N GLY A 168 18.49 6.42 4.04
CA GLY A 168 17.91 5.08 3.95
C GLY A 168 17.69 4.44 5.29
N SER A 169 16.86 3.43 5.30
CA SER A 169 16.59 2.61 6.46
C SER A 169 16.47 1.15 6.09
N ILE A 170 16.87 0.28 7.01
CA ILE A 170 16.61 -1.14 6.95
C ILE A 170 16.05 -1.57 8.30
N SER A 171 14.97 -2.33 8.25
CA SER A 171 14.35 -2.92 9.44
C SER A 171 14.00 -4.37 9.15
N SER A 172 14.26 -5.24 10.10
CA SER A 172 13.82 -6.63 10.00
C SER A 172 13.24 -7.08 11.34
N GLY A 173 12.16 -7.83 11.27
CA GLY A 173 11.45 -8.38 12.42
C GLY A 173 11.14 -9.85 12.23
N ALA A 174 11.08 -10.57 13.35
CA ALA A 174 10.53 -11.92 13.39
C ALA A 174 9.69 -12.06 14.65
N SER A 175 8.54 -12.72 14.51
CA SER A 175 7.63 -12.99 15.62
C SER A 175 7.05 -14.40 15.52
N TYR A 176 6.65 -14.97 16.64
CA TYR A 176 5.90 -16.21 16.68
C TYR A 176 4.98 -16.23 17.90
N TYR A 177 4.02 -17.15 17.88
CA TYR A 177 3.07 -17.33 18.95
C TYR A 177 3.54 -18.40 19.92
N GLN A 178 3.38 -18.17 21.21
CA GLN A 178 3.67 -19.14 22.26
C GLN A 178 2.47 -19.27 23.20
N THR A 179 2.12 -20.52 23.54
CA THR A 179 1.03 -20.82 24.46
C THR A 179 1.32 -22.12 25.23
N SER A 180 0.73 -22.25 26.41
CA SER A 180 0.69 -23.51 27.17
C SER A 180 -0.52 -24.39 26.77
N ASN A 181 -1.50 -23.87 26.02
CA ASN A 181 -2.72 -24.56 25.61
C ASN A 181 -2.51 -25.33 24.29
N THR A 182 -1.62 -26.32 24.33
CA THR A 182 -1.21 -27.09 23.13
C THR A 182 -2.26 -28.05 22.62
N ASP A 183 -3.27 -28.34 23.41
CA ASP A 183 -4.48 -29.11 23.06
C ASP A 183 -5.42 -28.32 22.13
N ILE A 184 -5.45 -26.98 22.28
CA ILE A 184 -6.23 -26.07 21.45
C ILE A 184 -5.42 -25.63 20.24
N PHE A 185 -4.17 -25.18 20.45
CA PHE A 185 -3.26 -24.69 19.42
C PHE A 185 -2.27 -25.79 19.00
N ILE A 186 -2.78 -26.73 18.22
CA ILE A 186 -2.06 -27.95 17.84
C ILE A 186 -0.82 -27.64 17.00
N GLY A 187 0.30 -28.30 17.30
CA GLY A 187 1.52 -28.25 16.51
C GLY A 187 2.20 -26.86 16.42
N LEU A 188 1.83 -25.92 17.29
CA LEU A 188 2.41 -24.59 17.29
C LEU A 188 3.90 -24.67 17.63
N SER A 189 4.75 -24.16 16.75
CA SER A 189 6.20 -24.15 16.94
C SER A 189 6.90 -23.00 16.23
N PRO A 190 8.05 -22.51 16.72
CA PRO A 190 8.81 -21.46 16.04
C PRO A 190 9.25 -21.85 14.63
N ASN A 191 9.55 -23.14 14.39
CA ASN A 191 9.97 -23.61 13.07
C ASN A 191 8.85 -23.50 12.02
N LEU A 192 7.60 -23.58 12.42
CA LEU A 192 6.42 -23.62 11.56
C LEU A 192 5.71 -22.27 11.49
N ASN A 193 5.58 -21.59 12.64
CA ASN A 193 4.72 -20.42 12.81
C ASN A 193 5.49 -19.10 12.93
N ILE A 194 6.77 -19.06 12.57
CA ILE A 194 7.54 -17.83 12.56
C ILE A 194 7.06 -16.91 11.44
N SER A 195 6.71 -15.69 11.80
CA SER A 195 6.45 -14.60 10.87
C SER A 195 7.71 -13.76 10.70
N LYS A 196 7.95 -13.27 9.48
CA LYS A 196 9.12 -12.46 9.13
C LYS A 196 8.68 -11.22 8.37
N ASP A 197 9.31 -10.09 8.65
CA ASP A 197 9.11 -8.82 7.95
C ASP A 197 10.46 -8.17 7.70
N LEU A 198 10.72 -7.77 6.46
CA LEU A 198 11.89 -7.04 6.03
C LEU A 198 11.44 -5.78 5.32
N LYS A 199 11.89 -4.63 5.77
CA LYS A 199 11.62 -3.33 5.18
C LYS A 199 12.95 -2.67 4.83
N PHE A 200 13.02 -2.09 3.65
CA PHE A 200 14.17 -1.36 3.16
C PHE A 200 13.73 -0.10 2.43
N SER A 201 14.38 1.01 2.70
CA SER A 201 14.22 2.23 1.90
C SER A 201 15.57 2.89 1.66
N LEU A 202 15.72 3.49 0.49
CA LEU A 202 16.90 4.24 0.10
C LEU A 202 16.51 5.36 -0.86
N GLY A 203 16.98 6.56 -0.60
CA GLY A 203 16.86 7.71 -1.48
C GLY A 203 18.16 8.48 -1.56
N GLY A 204 18.33 9.24 -2.64
CA GLY A 204 19.51 10.07 -2.78
C GLY A 204 19.73 10.60 -4.20
N PRO A 205 20.86 11.29 -4.41
CA PRO A 205 21.22 11.87 -5.70
C PRO A 205 21.85 10.81 -6.62
N ILE A 206 21.47 10.83 -7.91
CA ILE A 206 22.21 10.14 -8.99
C ILE A 206 23.16 11.13 -9.66
N LEU A 207 22.68 12.34 -9.97
CA LEU A 207 23.46 13.40 -10.58
C LEU A 207 23.23 14.71 -9.83
N GLY A 208 23.84 14.84 -8.66
CA GLY A 208 23.59 15.95 -7.74
C GLY A 208 22.09 16.14 -7.52
N ASN A 209 21.63 17.39 -7.43
CA ASN A 209 20.20 17.70 -7.27
C ASN A 209 19.39 17.64 -8.59
N LYS A 210 20.05 17.29 -9.72
CA LYS A 210 19.40 17.26 -11.03
C LYS A 210 18.62 15.97 -11.26
N ILE A 211 19.15 14.85 -10.78
CA ILE A 211 18.50 13.55 -10.87
C ILE A 211 18.62 12.88 -9.51
N THR A 212 17.48 12.57 -8.93
CA THR A 212 17.39 11.89 -7.63
C THR A 212 16.52 10.66 -7.76
N PHE A 213 16.71 9.70 -6.85
CA PHE A 213 15.91 8.49 -6.79
C PHE A 213 15.43 8.24 -5.36
N PHE A 214 14.32 7.54 -5.26
CA PHE A 214 13.84 6.93 -4.03
C PHE A 214 13.36 5.50 -4.34
N THR A 215 13.68 4.56 -3.49
CA THR A 215 13.17 3.19 -3.56
C THR A 215 12.75 2.69 -2.18
N ASN A 216 11.69 1.91 -2.16
CA ASN A 216 11.19 1.21 -0.99
C ASN A 216 10.90 -0.25 -1.34
N LEU A 217 11.21 -1.16 -0.44
CA LEU A 217 10.93 -2.58 -0.55
C LEU A 217 10.41 -3.09 0.78
N ARG A 218 9.34 -3.87 0.75
CA ARG A 218 8.89 -4.69 1.87
C ARG A 218 8.69 -6.13 1.43
N SER A 219 9.19 -7.06 2.22
CA SER A 219 8.91 -8.49 2.07
C SER A 219 8.42 -9.03 3.40
N GLN A 220 7.17 -9.45 3.44
CA GLN A 220 6.52 -9.95 4.63
C GLN A 220 6.00 -11.37 4.41
N ASN A 221 6.23 -12.23 5.39
CA ASN A 221 5.67 -13.57 5.44
C ASN A 221 5.09 -13.79 6.84
N ILE A 222 3.77 -13.87 6.93
CA ILE A 222 3.04 -14.07 8.19
C ILE A 222 2.56 -15.51 8.24
N ASN A 223 2.96 -16.22 9.29
CA ASN A 223 2.44 -17.54 9.64
C ASN A 223 1.65 -17.40 10.94
N GLY A 224 0.34 -17.62 10.86
CA GLY A 224 -0.57 -17.51 12.00
C GLY A 224 -0.38 -18.65 13.02
N HIS A 225 -1.18 -18.58 14.08
CA HIS A 225 -1.14 -19.52 15.22
C HIS A 225 -2.07 -20.71 15.06
N LEU A 226 -2.85 -20.77 13.98
CA LEU A 226 -3.79 -21.87 13.72
C LEU A 226 -3.17 -22.83 12.71
N ASN A 227 -2.96 -24.06 13.14
CA ASN A 227 -2.42 -25.13 12.32
C ASN A 227 -3.49 -26.17 12.00
N ALA A 228 -3.34 -26.79 10.84
CA ALA A 228 -4.02 -28.01 10.47
C ALA A 228 -3.10 -29.22 10.66
N TYR A 229 -3.67 -30.40 10.58
CA TYR A 229 -2.96 -31.66 10.61
C TYR A 229 -3.24 -32.41 9.31
N ARG A 230 -2.23 -32.56 8.44
CA ARG A 230 -2.38 -33.12 7.10
C ARG A 230 -2.57 -34.64 7.17
N ILE A 231 -3.85 -35.10 7.27
CA ILE A 231 -4.22 -36.48 7.15
C ILE A 231 -4.51 -36.86 5.69
N PHE A 232 -5.12 -35.90 4.97
CA PHE A 232 -5.52 -36.05 3.59
C PHE A 232 -4.75 -35.10 2.70
N ASN A 233 -4.30 -35.58 1.55
CA ASN A 233 -3.88 -34.78 0.43
C ASN A 233 -5.08 -34.35 -0.43
N VAL A 234 -4.88 -33.44 -1.37
CA VAL A 234 -5.96 -32.89 -2.23
C VAL A 234 -6.57 -33.98 -3.11
N ASP A 235 -5.77 -34.94 -3.53
CA ASP A 235 -6.12 -36.06 -4.39
C ASP A 235 -6.68 -37.30 -3.63
N ASP A 236 -6.76 -37.24 -2.30
CA ASP A 236 -7.43 -38.29 -1.53
C ASP A 236 -8.94 -38.27 -1.76
N ILE A 237 -9.53 -39.45 -1.82
CA ILE A 237 -10.97 -39.64 -2.03
C ILE A 237 -11.60 -40.47 -0.93
N SER A 238 -12.90 -40.28 -0.76
CA SER A 238 -13.73 -41.07 0.15
C SER A 238 -15.04 -41.47 -0.54
N LEU A 239 -15.43 -42.68 -0.35
CA LEU A 239 -16.65 -43.22 -0.91
C LEU A 239 -17.51 -43.81 0.23
N PHE A 240 -18.65 -43.15 0.53
CA PHE A 240 -19.55 -43.52 1.63
C PHE A 240 -21.02 -43.60 1.22
N TRP A 241 -21.35 -43.44 -0.06
CA TRP A 241 -22.73 -43.37 -0.56
C TRP A 241 -23.22 -44.63 -1.29
N LEU A 242 -22.44 -45.69 -1.32
CA LEU A 242 -22.89 -46.95 -1.85
C LEU A 242 -23.78 -47.66 -0.83
N ASP A 243 -24.83 -48.37 -1.30
CA ASP A 243 -25.76 -49.12 -0.46
C ASP A 243 -25.04 -50.21 0.33
N ASP A 244 -24.01 -50.81 -0.26
CA ASP A 244 -23.14 -51.79 0.39
C ASP A 244 -21.99 -51.08 1.12
N SER A 245 -22.10 -50.98 2.42
CA SER A 245 -21.08 -50.37 3.28
C SER A 245 -19.71 -51.08 3.27
N SER A 246 -19.67 -52.36 2.81
CA SER A 246 -18.41 -53.10 2.67
C SER A 246 -17.52 -52.52 1.55
N GLN A 247 -18.10 -51.74 0.65
CA GLN A 247 -17.40 -51.05 -0.44
C GLN A 247 -16.97 -49.64 -0.06
N TRP A 248 -17.27 -49.17 1.15
CA TRP A 248 -16.86 -47.87 1.62
C TRP A 248 -15.37 -47.84 1.87
N PHE A 249 -14.72 -46.76 1.42
CA PHE A 249 -13.30 -46.55 1.68
C PHE A 249 -12.97 -45.05 1.78
N SER A 250 -11.81 -44.76 2.36
CA SER A 250 -11.20 -43.45 2.39
C SER A 250 -9.70 -43.62 2.23
N THR A 251 -9.12 -42.92 1.26
CA THR A 251 -7.66 -42.80 1.15
C THR A 251 -7.16 -41.75 2.13
N LYS A 252 -5.95 -41.95 2.67
CA LYS A 252 -5.31 -41.09 3.67
C LYS A 252 -3.82 -41.06 3.35
N SER A 253 -3.44 -40.28 2.35
CA SER A 253 -2.08 -40.25 1.87
C SER A 253 -1.26 -39.09 2.47
N GLY A 254 -1.85 -38.30 3.37
CA GLY A 254 -1.17 -37.20 4.04
C GLY A 254 -0.02 -37.66 4.94
N ASP A 255 0.98 -36.79 5.07
CA ASP A 255 2.23 -37.05 5.81
C ASP A 255 2.13 -36.87 7.33
N SER A 256 0.95 -36.57 7.85
CA SER A 256 0.69 -36.29 9.25
C SER A 256 1.47 -35.09 9.80
N SER A 257 1.87 -34.15 8.95
CA SER A 257 2.54 -32.92 9.35
C SER A 257 1.55 -31.84 9.80
N TYR A 258 2.00 -30.92 10.64
CA TYR A 258 1.28 -29.70 10.93
C TYR A 258 1.53 -28.66 9.85
N VAL A 259 0.48 -27.94 9.43
CA VAL A 259 0.52 -26.93 8.37
C VAL A 259 -0.14 -25.65 8.86
N PRO A 260 0.55 -24.48 8.79
CA PRO A 260 -0.07 -23.21 9.13
C PRO A 260 -1.24 -22.90 8.21
N MET A 261 -2.37 -22.50 8.79
CA MET A 261 -3.61 -22.28 8.03
C MET A 261 -3.85 -20.78 7.74
N ASN A 262 -3.54 -19.93 8.71
CA ASN A 262 -3.73 -18.50 8.58
C ASN A 262 -2.40 -17.84 8.18
N THR A 263 -2.16 -17.74 6.89
CA THR A 263 -0.88 -17.29 6.35
C THR A 263 -1.06 -16.18 5.34
N SER A 264 -0.10 -15.26 5.26
CA SER A 264 -0.03 -14.29 4.17
C SER A 264 1.42 -14.03 3.76
N LYS A 265 1.60 -13.73 2.48
CA LYS A 265 2.87 -13.26 1.91
C LYS A 265 2.60 -11.98 1.16
N ASN A 266 3.49 -11.03 1.34
CA ASN A 266 3.48 -9.75 0.63
C ASN A 266 4.89 -9.44 0.15
N LEU A 267 5.00 -9.03 -1.10
CA LEU A 267 6.19 -8.38 -1.66
C LEU A 267 5.75 -7.05 -2.26
N SER A 268 6.30 -5.97 -1.78
CA SER A 268 6.03 -4.62 -2.30
C SER A 268 7.33 -3.93 -2.67
N VAL A 269 7.39 -3.36 -3.86
CA VAL A 269 8.54 -2.61 -4.38
C VAL A 269 8.02 -1.31 -4.96
N LEU A 270 8.64 -0.20 -4.58
CA LEU A 270 8.39 1.12 -5.16
C LEU A 270 9.71 1.75 -5.58
N GLY A 271 9.73 2.33 -6.77
CA GLY A 271 10.84 3.11 -7.28
C GLY A 271 10.34 4.42 -7.88
N LYS A 272 10.98 5.53 -7.51
CA LYS A 272 10.68 6.86 -8.05
C LYS A 272 11.96 7.54 -8.50
N LEU A 273 11.94 8.09 -9.72
CA LEU A 273 13.00 8.92 -10.28
C LEU A 273 12.48 10.35 -10.45
N SER A 274 13.27 11.33 -10.06
CA SER A 274 12.93 12.73 -10.20
C SER A 274 14.03 13.46 -10.98
N PHE A 275 13.62 14.22 -12.00
CA PHE A 275 14.50 14.91 -12.93
C PHE A 275 14.23 16.41 -12.86
N ASN A 276 15.23 17.19 -12.42
CA ASN A 276 15.23 18.65 -12.32
C ASN A 276 16.36 19.25 -13.16
N VAL A 277 16.55 18.73 -14.37
CA VAL A 277 17.71 19.08 -15.22
C VAL A 277 17.56 20.46 -15.81
N PHE A 278 16.35 20.87 -16.17
CA PHE A 278 16.07 22.16 -16.82
C PHE A 278 15.35 23.10 -15.85
N LYS A 279 15.69 24.39 -15.92
CA LYS A 279 15.03 25.40 -15.10
C LYS A 279 13.53 25.49 -15.46
N GLY A 280 12.67 25.38 -14.48
CA GLY A 280 11.21 25.44 -14.66
C GLY A 280 10.57 24.14 -15.15
N ILE A 281 11.33 23.08 -15.42
CA ILE A 281 10.83 21.76 -15.84
C ILE A 281 11.20 20.73 -14.78
N ARG A 282 10.19 20.03 -14.27
CA ARG A 282 10.36 18.87 -13.40
C ARG A 282 9.62 17.69 -14.00
N PHE A 283 10.30 16.58 -14.08
CA PHE A 283 9.73 15.32 -14.52
C PHE A 283 9.94 14.27 -13.43
N SER A 284 8.95 13.43 -13.18
CA SER A 284 9.08 12.27 -12.32
C SER A 284 8.47 11.04 -12.95
N ALA A 285 9.08 9.91 -12.66
CA ALA A 285 8.60 8.58 -13.03
C ALA A 285 8.52 7.73 -11.77
N LEU A 286 7.34 7.17 -11.51
CA LEU A 286 7.04 6.27 -10.40
C LEU A 286 6.66 4.91 -10.96
N TYR A 287 7.20 3.85 -10.37
CA TYR A 287 6.76 2.49 -10.57
C TYR A 287 6.56 1.82 -9.22
N SER A 288 5.41 1.17 -9.04
CA SER A 288 5.13 0.34 -7.87
C SER A 288 4.64 -1.03 -8.31
N TYR A 289 5.11 -2.05 -7.60
CA TYR A 289 4.74 -3.44 -7.78
C TYR A 289 4.37 -4.03 -6.43
N SER A 290 3.27 -4.77 -6.38
CA SER A 290 2.95 -5.62 -5.23
C SER A 290 2.50 -7.01 -5.68
N ASP A 291 2.87 -8.01 -4.89
CA ASP A 291 2.45 -9.40 -5.03
C ASP A 291 2.03 -9.94 -3.67
N ASP A 292 0.75 -10.21 -3.54
CA ASP A 292 0.09 -10.58 -2.30
C ASP A 292 -0.56 -11.93 -2.43
N SER A 293 -0.39 -12.78 -1.44
CA SER A 293 -1.15 -14.01 -1.32
C SER A 293 -1.55 -14.26 0.13
N TRP A 294 -2.77 -14.73 0.35
CA TRP A 294 -3.22 -15.05 1.70
C TRP A 294 -4.19 -16.22 1.73
N PHE A 295 -4.13 -16.96 2.83
CA PHE A 295 -4.97 -18.09 3.13
C PHE A 295 -5.62 -17.87 4.49
N GLY A 296 -6.93 -17.81 4.54
CA GLY A 296 -7.68 -17.75 5.79
C GLY A 296 -7.74 -19.13 6.48
N TYR A 297 -8.02 -19.13 7.78
CA TYR A 297 -8.36 -20.37 8.46
C TYR A 297 -9.78 -20.81 8.09
N ASP A 298 -9.91 -22.07 7.67
CA ASP A 298 -11.18 -22.74 7.49
C ASP A 298 -11.14 -24.08 8.22
N HIS A 299 -12.04 -24.25 9.20
CA HIS A 299 -12.07 -25.43 10.03
C HIS A 299 -12.42 -26.71 9.25
N SER A 300 -13.16 -26.60 8.15
CA SER A 300 -13.53 -27.75 7.29
C SER A 300 -12.29 -28.39 6.64
N PHE A 301 -11.22 -27.62 6.47
CA PHE A 301 -9.95 -28.09 5.92
C PHE A 301 -8.90 -28.46 6.99
N LYS A 302 -9.29 -28.59 8.26
CA LYS A 302 -8.36 -28.90 9.35
C LYS A 302 -7.50 -30.16 9.09
N TYR A 303 -8.02 -31.13 8.36
CA TYR A 303 -7.34 -32.40 8.06
C TYR A 303 -6.88 -32.50 6.59
N SER A 304 -7.25 -31.54 5.74
CA SER A 304 -6.84 -31.42 4.34
C SER A 304 -6.43 -29.97 4.02
N PRO A 305 -5.35 -29.46 4.63
CA PRO A 305 -5.02 -28.04 4.60
C PRO A 305 -4.72 -27.50 3.20
N ASP A 306 -4.22 -28.34 2.31
CA ASP A 306 -3.79 -27.96 0.96
C ASP A 306 -4.98 -27.91 -0.02
N GLY A 307 -6.19 -28.37 0.38
CA GLY A 307 -7.40 -28.28 -0.43
C GLY A 307 -8.12 -26.91 -0.38
N ARG A 308 -7.57 -25.94 0.32
CA ARG A 308 -8.16 -24.59 0.42
C ARG A 308 -7.81 -23.72 -0.76
N ALA A 309 -8.79 -22.98 -1.26
CA ALA A 309 -8.50 -21.90 -2.18
C ALA A 309 -7.70 -20.79 -1.46
N GLY A 310 -6.68 -20.28 -2.14
CA GLY A 310 -5.93 -19.10 -1.75
C GLY A 310 -6.46 -17.86 -2.44
N SER A 311 -6.23 -16.69 -1.85
CA SER A 311 -6.45 -15.40 -2.50
C SER A 311 -5.12 -14.83 -2.95
N TYR A 312 -5.10 -14.29 -4.17
CA TYR A 312 -3.90 -13.77 -4.83
C TYR A 312 -4.21 -12.40 -5.41
N LYS A 313 -3.32 -11.45 -5.18
CA LYS A 313 -3.40 -10.11 -5.77
C LYS A 313 -2.04 -9.71 -6.32
N ASN A 314 -2.02 -9.21 -7.54
CA ASN A 314 -0.81 -8.68 -8.15
C ASN A 314 -1.15 -7.32 -8.78
N THR A 315 -0.32 -6.31 -8.49
CA THR A 315 -0.58 -4.95 -8.95
C THR A 315 0.69 -4.34 -9.52
N HIS A 316 0.57 -3.77 -10.72
CA HIS A 316 1.57 -2.92 -11.34
C HIS A 316 1.00 -1.52 -11.46
N TYR A 317 1.71 -0.53 -10.98
CA TYR A 317 1.36 0.87 -11.11
C TYR A 317 2.53 1.65 -11.70
N THR A 318 2.28 2.38 -12.75
CA THR A 318 3.24 3.28 -13.38
C THR A 318 2.64 4.67 -13.47
N ALA A 319 3.38 5.69 -13.07
CA ALA A 319 2.98 7.08 -13.22
C ALA A 319 4.13 7.94 -13.73
N LEU A 320 3.82 8.81 -14.68
CA LEU A 320 4.72 9.81 -15.25
C LEU A 320 4.09 11.18 -15.01
N GLN A 321 4.87 12.08 -14.46
CA GLN A 321 4.40 13.43 -14.16
C GLN A 321 5.39 14.47 -14.70
N LEU A 322 4.90 15.43 -15.46
CA LEU A 322 5.63 16.58 -15.97
C LEU A 322 5.01 17.86 -15.45
N ASN A 323 5.80 18.65 -14.74
CA ASN A 323 5.46 19.98 -14.30
C ASN A 323 6.35 20.99 -15.04
N HIS A 324 5.75 21.90 -15.82
CA HIS A 324 6.47 22.91 -16.52
C HIS A 324 5.95 24.33 -16.20
N MET A 325 6.81 25.12 -15.60
CA MET A 325 6.58 26.53 -15.35
C MET A 325 7.16 27.35 -16.53
N ILE A 326 6.29 27.78 -17.42
CA ILE A 326 6.68 28.59 -18.60
C ILE A 326 7.07 29.99 -18.16
N THR A 327 6.27 30.60 -17.26
CA THR A 327 6.54 31.92 -16.64
C THR A 327 6.17 31.85 -15.16
N PRO A 328 6.53 32.83 -14.31
CA PRO A 328 6.08 32.85 -12.92
C PRO A 328 4.56 32.88 -12.71
N LYS A 329 3.79 33.11 -13.79
CA LYS A 329 2.32 33.20 -13.76
C LYS A 329 1.62 32.11 -14.61
N LEU A 330 2.39 31.33 -15.40
CA LEU A 330 1.86 30.34 -16.31
C LEU A 330 2.60 29.02 -16.14
N PHE A 331 1.89 28.00 -15.80
CA PHE A 331 2.41 26.63 -15.69
C PHE A 331 1.37 25.63 -16.21
N TYR A 332 1.83 24.44 -16.54
CA TYR A 332 0.96 23.28 -16.78
C TYR A 332 1.56 22.04 -16.14
N GLU A 333 0.70 21.10 -15.86
CA GLU A 333 1.00 19.79 -15.34
C GLU A 333 0.39 18.74 -16.26
N LEU A 334 1.20 17.73 -16.60
CA LEU A 334 0.76 16.56 -17.35
C LEU A 334 1.02 15.32 -16.49
N LYS A 335 -0.01 14.50 -16.29
CA LYS A 335 0.06 13.24 -15.59
C LYS A 335 -0.42 12.11 -16.50
N LEU A 336 0.35 11.05 -16.58
CA LEU A 336 0.01 9.81 -17.26
C LEU A 336 0.19 8.67 -16.28
N SER A 337 -0.76 7.76 -16.22
CA SER A 337 -0.67 6.61 -15.32
C SER A 337 -1.26 5.37 -15.96
N SER A 338 -0.81 4.23 -15.50
CA SER A 338 -1.40 2.93 -15.79
C SER A 338 -1.41 2.09 -14.53
N VAL A 339 -2.53 1.47 -14.26
CA VAL A 339 -2.72 0.46 -13.20
C VAL A 339 -3.12 -0.84 -13.85
N ASP A 340 -2.36 -1.90 -13.61
CA ASP A 340 -2.73 -3.27 -13.93
C ASP A 340 -2.87 -4.02 -12.61
N ASN A 341 -4.08 -4.49 -12.32
CA ASN A 341 -4.42 -5.14 -11.07
C ASN A 341 -5.12 -6.47 -11.34
N TYR A 342 -4.46 -7.56 -10.94
CA TYR A 342 -5.00 -8.90 -10.97
C TYR A 342 -5.44 -9.31 -9.57
N PHE A 343 -6.60 -9.97 -9.48
CA PHE A 343 -7.10 -10.61 -8.28
C PHE A 343 -7.67 -11.97 -8.63
N GLY A 344 -7.29 -13.00 -7.87
CA GLY A 344 -7.78 -14.35 -8.05
C GLY A 344 -8.03 -15.05 -6.72
N VAL A 345 -9.04 -15.91 -6.70
CA VAL A 345 -9.33 -16.85 -5.60
C VAL A 345 -9.45 -18.22 -6.22
N TYR A 346 -8.53 -19.13 -5.92
CA TYR A 346 -8.49 -20.46 -6.51
C TYR A 346 -7.58 -21.42 -5.74
N LEU A 347 -7.80 -22.69 -5.94
CA LEU A 347 -6.86 -23.75 -5.51
C LEU A 347 -5.76 -23.92 -6.57
N TYR A 348 -6.14 -24.13 -7.82
CA TYR A 348 -5.23 -24.16 -8.98
C TYR A 348 -5.51 -22.98 -9.90
N LYS A 349 -4.44 -22.36 -10.44
CA LYS A 349 -4.55 -21.16 -11.25
C LYS A 349 -5.31 -21.40 -12.57
N ASP A 350 -5.12 -22.55 -13.18
CA ASP A 350 -5.88 -22.92 -14.36
C ASP A 350 -7.23 -23.52 -13.93
N PRO A 351 -8.39 -22.91 -14.30
CA PRO A 351 -9.71 -23.46 -13.98
C PRO A 351 -9.99 -24.82 -14.64
N LEU A 352 -9.22 -25.18 -15.64
CA LEU A 352 -9.29 -26.46 -16.33
C LEU A 352 -8.20 -27.45 -15.89
N ASP A 353 -7.51 -27.14 -14.78
CA ASP A 353 -6.48 -28.04 -14.24
C ASP A 353 -7.08 -29.43 -13.93
N THR A 354 -6.45 -30.46 -14.44
CA THR A 354 -6.89 -31.86 -14.29
C THR A 354 -6.93 -32.31 -12.83
N ASN A 355 -6.16 -31.66 -11.95
CA ASN A 355 -6.18 -31.93 -10.51
C ASN A 355 -7.52 -31.59 -9.83
N TYR A 356 -8.41 -30.81 -10.48
CA TYR A 356 -9.78 -30.60 -9.98
C TYR A 356 -10.67 -31.84 -10.15
N ILE A 357 -10.31 -32.78 -11.03
CA ILE A 357 -11.08 -33.99 -11.31
C ILE A 357 -10.20 -35.20 -11.01
N HIS A 358 -10.58 -35.97 -10.01
CA HIS A 358 -9.84 -37.17 -9.66
C HIS A 358 -10.11 -38.28 -10.68
N ASP A 359 -9.07 -39.00 -11.12
CA ASP A 359 -9.15 -40.10 -12.12
C ASP A 359 -10.16 -41.19 -11.75
N PHE A 360 -10.29 -41.50 -10.48
CA PHE A 360 -11.27 -42.45 -10.01
C PHE A 360 -12.70 -42.05 -10.38
N HIS A 361 -13.05 -40.77 -10.18
CA HIS A 361 -14.38 -40.26 -10.50
C HIS A 361 -14.58 -40.14 -12.01
N LEU A 362 -13.55 -39.74 -12.73
CA LEU A 362 -13.59 -39.64 -14.19
C LEU A 362 -13.84 -41.01 -14.83
N ASN A 363 -13.17 -42.07 -14.33
CA ASN A 363 -13.24 -43.42 -14.89
C ASN A 363 -14.50 -44.20 -14.47
N ASN A 364 -15.03 -43.91 -13.28
CA ASN A 364 -16.15 -44.69 -12.72
C ASN A 364 -17.52 -44.03 -12.83
N TYR A 365 -17.57 -42.67 -12.85
CA TYR A 365 -18.83 -41.94 -12.79
C TYR A 365 -18.98 -40.91 -13.90
N GLY A 366 -18.03 -40.82 -14.85
CA GLY A 366 -18.00 -39.78 -15.88
C GLY A 366 -17.61 -38.42 -15.28
N SER A 367 -17.76 -37.37 -16.09
CA SER A 367 -17.45 -36.01 -15.67
C SER A 367 -18.42 -35.47 -14.61
N GLY A 368 -17.95 -34.75 -13.63
CA GLY A 368 -18.79 -34.02 -12.69
C GLY A 368 -18.46 -34.13 -11.22
N PHE A 369 -17.50 -34.96 -10.84
CA PHE A 369 -16.99 -34.99 -9.47
C PHE A 369 -15.66 -34.28 -9.38
N PHE A 370 -15.62 -33.20 -8.58
CA PHE A 370 -14.43 -32.39 -8.37
C PHE A 370 -13.75 -32.73 -7.06
N THR A 371 -12.46 -32.73 -7.03
CA THR A 371 -11.67 -32.86 -5.82
C THR A 371 -12.01 -31.72 -4.88
N GLY A 372 -12.66 -32.00 -3.77
CA GLY A 372 -13.07 -31.00 -2.78
C GLY A 372 -14.06 -29.93 -3.26
N GLY A 373 -14.50 -29.93 -4.52
CA GLY A 373 -15.47 -28.98 -5.04
C GLY A 373 -14.93 -27.57 -5.28
N GLN A 374 -13.63 -27.36 -5.23
CA GLN A 374 -12.99 -26.03 -5.26
C GLN A 374 -13.03 -25.37 -6.63
N GLN A 375 -13.21 -26.09 -7.72
CA GLN A 375 -13.26 -25.48 -9.05
C GLN A 375 -14.39 -24.44 -9.19
N LYS A 376 -15.53 -24.67 -8.59
CA LYS A 376 -16.66 -23.73 -8.59
C LYS A 376 -16.39 -22.43 -7.82
N ASP A 377 -15.40 -22.44 -6.94
CA ASP A 377 -15.00 -21.29 -6.15
C ASP A 377 -13.88 -20.49 -6.84
N HIS A 378 -13.49 -20.88 -8.06
CA HIS A 378 -12.51 -20.19 -8.86
C HIS A 378 -13.07 -18.83 -9.32
N THR A 379 -12.40 -17.77 -8.94
CA THR A 379 -12.74 -16.41 -9.32
C THR A 379 -11.48 -15.66 -9.73
N GLU A 380 -11.51 -15.03 -10.88
CA GLU A 380 -10.43 -14.16 -11.36
C GLU A 380 -10.98 -12.84 -11.87
N ARG A 381 -10.23 -11.78 -11.66
CA ARG A 381 -10.54 -10.44 -12.12
C ARG A 381 -9.26 -9.71 -12.46
N THR A 382 -9.19 -9.15 -13.66
CA THR A 382 -8.12 -8.26 -14.10
C THR A 382 -8.70 -6.91 -14.43
N MET A 383 -8.04 -5.84 -13.98
CA MET A 383 -8.37 -4.47 -14.28
C MET A 383 -7.11 -3.79 -14.82
N ILE A 384 -7.27 -3.11 -15.96
CA ILE A 384 -6.25 -2.24 -16.57
C ILE A 384 -6.89 -0.87 -16.73
N ASP A 385 -6.30 0.13 -16.11
CA ASP A 385 -6.79 1.51 -16.13
C ASP A 385 -5.64 2.51 -16.42
#